data_2cde8025eafbed6fc3de68f613c0a8f2
#
_entry.id   2cde8025eafbed6fc3de68f613c0a8f2
#
_cell.length_a   1.000
_cell.length_b   1.000
_cell.length_c   1.000
_cell.angle_alpha   90.00
_cell.angle_beta   90.00
_cell.angle_gamma   90.00
#
_symmetry.space_group_name_H-M   'P 1'
#
loop_
_entity.id
_entity.type
_entity.pdbx_description
1 polymer ?
#
loop_
_entity_poly.entity_id
_entity_poly.type
_entity_poly.pdbx_seq_one_letter_code
_entity_poly.pdbx_strand_id
1 'polypeptide(L)'
;MFELVFLGTSASAPSVQRGLSSALVMANEHRFMIDCGEGTQRQLLRSGLGFRKLDKILLTHGHLDHILGLGGLASTLGRWEALEELNIFGGAAALTRVHALMEVVFGPGRIPQAGVALNVITPGVLFEDRTFTLTVAPVQHRGPDCLAFVFEE
;
A
#
# COMPACT_ATOMS: atom_id res chain seq x y z
N MET A 1 3.55 -0.15 -20.85
CA MET A 1 4.70 0.64 -20.26
C MET A 1 4.36 1.00 -18.83
N PHE A 2 5.27 0.75 -17.88
CA PHE A 2 5.13 1.11 -16.46
C PHE A 2 5.78 2.47 -16.17
N GLU A 3 5.17 3.21 -15.26
CA GLU A 3 5.78 4.38 -14.65
C GLU A 3 5.93 4.13 -13.14
N LEU A 4 7.13 4.35 -12.61
CA LEU A 4 7.45 4.16 -11.20
C LEU A 4 7.81 5.51 -10.57
N VAL A 5 7.07 5.88 -9.52
CA VAL A 5 7.30 7.12 -8.77
C VAL A 5 7.63 6.79 -7.32
N PHE A 6 8.81 7.16 -6.86
CA PHE A 6 9.20 7.01 -5.45
C PHE A 6 8.61 8.15 -4.61
N LEU A 7 7.83 7.79 -3.60
CA LEU A 7 7.22 8.71 -2.65
C LEU A 7 8.03 8.81 -1.35
N GLY A 8 8.76 7.75 -1.02
CA GLY A 8 9.66 7.69 0.13
C GLY A 8 10.73 6.61 -0.04
N THR A 9 11.95 6.91 0.36
CA THR A 9 13.13 6.04 0.15
C THR A 9 13.98 5.88 1.41
N SER A 10 13.52 6.33 2.57
CA SER A 10 14.19 6.12 3.84
C SER A 10 13.76 4.80 4.46
N ALA A 11 14.64 4.14 5.20
CA ALA A 11 14.38 2.92 5.94
C ALA A 11 14.42 3.19 7.44
N SER A 12 13.58 2.51 8.21
CA SER A 12 13.45 2.55 9.68
C SER A 12 13.03 3.91 10.26
N ALA A 13 13.66 5.00 9.86
CA ALA A 13 13.33 6.35 10.31
C ALA A 13 13.37 7.34 9.13
N PRO A 14 12.45 8.34 9.10
CA PRO A 14 12.49 9.38 8.08
C PRO A 14 13.62 10.37 8.32
N SER A 15 13.96 11.12 7.29
CA SER A 15 14.80 12.32 7.41
C SER A 15 14.04 13.57 6.96
N VAL A 16 14.66 14.73 7.10
CA VAL A 16 14.06 15.99 6.62
C VAL A 16 13.80 15.94 5.11
N GLN A 17 14.65 15.23 4.34
CA GLN A 17 14.58 15.15 2.88
C GLN A 17 13.88 13.91 2.37
N ARG A 18 13.79 12.83 3.16
CA ARG A 18 13.27 11.52 2.71
C ARG A 18 12.19 11.00 3.64
N GLY A 19 11.00 10.75 3.08
CA GLY A 19 9.96 9.96 3.73
C GLY A 19 10.29 8.48 3.77
N LEU A 20 9.55 7.74 4.57
CA LEU A 20 9.66 6.28 4.70
C LEU A 20 9.17 5.55 3.44
N SER A 21 9.48 4.26 3.35
CA SER A 21 9.27 3.42 2.17
C SER A 21 7.86 3.56 1.58
N SER A 22 7.80 4.03 0.34
CA SER A 22 6.60 4.02 -0.47
C SER A 22 6.95 4.32 -1.93
N ALA A 23 6.30 3.61 -2.85
CA ALA A 23 6.39 3.86 -4.28
C ALA A 23 5.01 3.70 -4.94
N LEU A 24 4.79 4.37 -6.05
CA LEU A 24 3.60 4.22 -6.88
C LEU A 24 3.99 3.64 -8.22
N VAL A 25 3.40 2.51 -8.59
CA VAL A 25 3.49 1.91 -9.93
C VAL A 25 2.21 2.25 -10.67
N MET A 26 2.35 2.89 -11.81
CA MET A 26 1.25 3.18 -12.72
C MET A 26 1.37 2.27 -13.95
N ALA A 27 0.32 1.51 -14.21
CA ALA A 27 0.21 0.57 -15.33
C ALA A 27 -1.12 0.84 -16.03
N ASN A 28 -1.07 1.52 -17.17
CA ASN A 28 -2.26 1.97 -17.90
C ASN A 28 -3.19 2.82 -16.99
N GLU A 29 -4.40 2.32 -16.74
CA GLU A 29 -5.35 2.99 -15.85
C GLU A 29 -5.21 2.58 -14.38
N HIS A 30 -4.40 1.56 -14.08
CA HIS A 30 -4.21 1.03 -12.73
C HIS A 30 -3.12 1.78 -11.97
N ARG A 31 -3.33 1.92 -10.67
CA ARG A 31 -2.36 2.47 -9.74
C ARG A 31 -2.18 1.50 -8.58
N PHE A 32 -0.93 1.12 -8.35
CA PHE A 32 -0.53 0.23 -7.26
C PHE A 32 0.46 0.98 -6.36
N MET A 33 0.08 1.19 -5.11
CA MET A 33 1.04 1.71 -4.13
C MET A 33 1.79 0.53 -3.51
N ILE A 34 3.11 0.56 -3.54
CA ILE A 34 3.98 -0.41 -2.88
C ILE A 34 4.43 0.20 -1.57
N ASP A 35 3.99 -0.38 -0.46
CA ASP A 35 4.17 0.12 0.90
C ASP A 35 3.59 1.54 1.12
N CYS A 36 3.32 1.85 2.37
CA CYS A 36 2.78 3.14 2.77
C CYS A 36 3.40 3.56 4.12
N GLY A 37 4.65 3.98 4.09
CA GLY A 37 5.35 4.51 5.25
C GLY A 37 4.78 5.85 5.71
N GLU A 38 5.15 6.30 6.90
CA GLU A 38 4.75 7.60 7.42
C GLU A 38 5.13 8.73 6.44
N GLY A 39 4.22 9.67 6.23
CA GLY A 39 4.41 10.81 5.34
C GLY A 39 4.05 10.55 3.87
N THR A 40 3.71 9.33 3.47
CA THR A 40 3.33 8.96 2.09
C THR A 40 2.18 9.80 1.56
N GLN A 41 1.13 10.02 2.35
CA GLN A 41 0.00 10.86 1.99
C GLN A 41 0.42 12.27 1.60
N ARG A 42 1.31 12.88 2.37
CA ARG A 42 1.84 14.21 2.09
C ARG A 42 2.67 14.24 0.81
N GLN A 43 3.43 13.18 0.54
CA GLN A 43 4.21 13.08 -0.70
C GLN A 43 3.32 12.90 -1.93
N LEU A 44 2.23 12.15 -1.83
CA LEU A 44 1.21 12.08 -2.89
C LEU A 44 0.62 13.45 -3.23
N LEU A 45 0.30 14.25 -2.22
CA LEU A 45 -0.19 15.62 -2.44
C LEU A 45 0.88 16.51 -3.07
N ARG A 46 2.12 16.43 -2.61
CA ARG A 46 3.24 17.22 -3.14
C ARG A 46 3.61 16.84 -4.59
N SER A 47 3.48 15.57 -4.94
CA SER A 47 3.79 15.10 -6.31
C SER A 47 2.77 15.55 -7.36
N GLY A 48 1.59 16.03 -6.95
CA GLY A 48 0.49 16.34 -7.85
C GLY A 48 -0.26 15.13 -8.41
N LEU A 49 0.15 13.90 -8.07
CA LEU A 49 -0.50 12.67 -8.54
C LEU A 49 -1.90 12.48 -7.94
N GLY A 50 -2.12 13.00 -6.72
CA GLY A 50 -3.40 12.88 -6.01
C GLY A 50 -3.80 11.44 -5.72
N PHE A 51 -5.05 11.26 -5.26
CA PHE A 51 -5.56 9.96 -4.80
C PHE A 51 -6.46 9.25 -5.82
N ARG A 52 -6.73 9.86 -6.96
CA ARG A 52 -7.64 9.28 -7.96
C ARG A 52 -7.16 7.91 -8.42
N LYS A 53 -8.06 6.92 -8.41
CA LYS A 53 -7.77 5.52 -8.79
C LYS A 53 -6.68 4.83 -7.94
N LEU A 54 -6.38 5.35 -6.75
CA LEU A 54 -5.46 4.72 -5.81
C LEU A 54 -6.24 3.79 -4.87
N ASP A 55 -6.71 2.69 -5.40
CA ASP A 55 -7.57 1.71 -4.74
C ASP A 55 -6.82 0.42 -4.34
N LYS A 56 -5.51 0.31 -4.68
CA LYS A 56 -4.70 -0.88 -4.42
C LYS A 56 -3.40 -0.53 -3.73
N ILE A 57 -3.19 -1.10 -2.53
CA ILE A 57 -1.93 -1.01 -1.78
C ILE A 57 -1.37 -2.41 -1.60
N LEU A 58 -0.11 -2.59 -1.96
CA LEU A 58 0.63 -3.84 -1.90
C LEU A 58 1.70 -3.72 -0.82
N LEU A 59 1.63 -4.53 0.21
CA LEU A 59 2.58 -4.49 1.32
C LEU A 59 3.65 -5.55 1.14
N THR A 60 4.90 -5.11 1.13
CA THR A 60 6.04 -6.03 1.10
C THR A 60 6.15 -6.81 2.41
N HIS A 61 5.95 -6.16 3.54
CA HIS A 61 5.94 -6.75 4.86
C HIS A 61 5.37 -5.78 5.93
N GLY A 62 5.26 -6.24 7.16
CA GLY A 62 4.57 -5.52 8.22
C GLY A 62 5.46 -4.65 9.13
N HIS A 63 6.67 -4.23 8.76
CA HIS A 63 7.44 -3.28 9.55
C HIS A 63 6.78 -1.89 9.54
N LEU A 64 6.96 -1.12 10.62
CA LEU A 64 6.23 0.14 10.84
C LEU A 64 6.55 1.19 9.77
N ASP A 65 7.79 1.24 9.31
CA ASP A 65 8.25 2.13 8.25
C ASP A 65 7.62 1.82 6.86
N HIS A 66 6.89 0.72 6.73
CA HIS A 66 6.14 0.32 5.54
C HIS A 66 4.63 0.46 5.68
N ILE A 67 4.09 0.59 6.90
CA ILE A 67 2.63 0.55 7.12
C ILE A 67 2.04 1.75 7.87
N LEU A 68 2.83 2.55 8.61
CA LEU A 68 2.27 3.60 9.48
C LEU A 68 1.52 4.71 8.73
N GLY A 69 1.85 4.98 7.48
CA GLY A 69 1.15 5.95 6.66
C GLY A 69 -0.28 5.55 6.27
N LEU A 70 -0.61 4.26 6.38
CA LEU A 70 -1.94 3.73 6.03
C LEU A 70 -3.05 4.37 6.85
N GLY A 71 -2.81 4.62 8.14
CA GLY A 71 -3.83 5.20 9.02
C GLY A 71 -4.30 6.58 8.54
N GLY A 72 -3.36 7.48 8.24
CA GLY A 72 -3.67 8.79 7.71
C GLY A 72 -4.27 8.75 6.32
N LEU A 73 -3.73 7.92 5.44
CA LEU A 73 -4.22 7.76 4.07
C LEU A 73 -5.66 7.23 4.04
N ALA A 74 -5.95 6.14 4.74
CA ALA A 74 -7.28 5.54 4.80
C ALA A 74 -8.31 6.50 5.41
N SER A 75 -7.95 7.21 6.49
CA SER A 75 -8.81 8.23 7.09
C SER A 75 -9.15 9.36 6.11
N THR A 76 -8.19 9.80 5.29
CA THR A 76 -8.41 10.85 4.29
C THR A 76 -9.28 10.36 3.14
N LEU A 77 -9.00 9.19 2.59
CA LEU A 77 -9.78 8.60 1.50
C LEU A 77 -11.23 8.38 1.89
N GLY A 78 -11.48 7.88 3.10
CA GLY A 78 -12.84 7.69 3.62
C GLY A 78 -13.60 9.00 3.84
N ARG A 79 -12.92 10.09 4.26
CA ARG A 79 -13.57 11.40 4.45
C ARG A 79 -13.89 12.13 3.14
N TRP A 80 -13.08 11.93 2.13
CA TRP A 80 -13.25 12.62 0.85
C TRP A 80 -14.14 11.84 -0.12
N GLU A 81 -14.63 10.66 0.30
CA GLU A 81 -15.37 9.75 -0.57
C GLU A 81 -14.65 9.52 -1.90
N ALA A 82 -13.32 9.51 -1.82
CA ALA A 82 -12.44 9.48 -3.00
C ALA A 82 -12.42 8.11 -3.68
N LEU A 83 -12.76 7.07 -2.92
CA LEU A 83 -12.81 5.68 -3.38
C LEU A 83 -14.02 4.97 -2.77
N GLU A 84 -14.62 4.05 -3.52
CA GLU A 84 -15.64 3.15 -3.01
C GLU A 84 -15.05 2.09 -2.07
N GLU A 85 -13.84 1.61 -2.39
CA GLU A 85 -13.12 0.60 -1.61
C GLU A 85 -11.61 0.80 -1.76
N LEU A 86 -10.90 0.67 -0.62
CA LEU A 86 -9.43 0.60 -0.56
C LEU A 86 -9.01 -0.83 -0.28
N ASN A 87 -8.38 -1.47 -1.25
CA ASN A 87 -7.88 -2.84 -1.14
C ASN A 87 -6.42 -2.83 -0.69
N ILE A 88 -6.13 -3.44 0.45
CA ILE A 88 -4.78 -3.60 1.00
C ILE A 88 -4.41 -5.08 0.91
N PHE A 89 -3.37 -5.39 0.17
CA PHE A 89 -2.85 -6.74 -0.07
C PHE A 89 -1.54 -6.93 0.69
N GLY A 90 -1.36 -8.08 1.33
CA GLY A 90 -0.13 -8.39 2.05
C GLY A 90 -0.12 -9.78 2.63
N GLY A 91 1.00 -10.19 3.19
CA GLY A 91 1.09 -11.43 3.96
C GLY A 91 0.26 -11.36 5.25
N ALA A 92 -0.14 -12.51 5.81
CA ALA A 92 -1.03 -12.59 6.96
C ALA A 92 -0.49 -11.82 8.18
N ALA A 93 0.82 -11.90 8.45
CA ALA A 93 1.44 -11.20 9.58
C ALA A 93 1.42 -9.66 9.41
N ALA A 94 1.64 -9.17 8.19
CA ALA A 94 1.55 -7.74 7.88
C ALA A 94 0.11 -7.24 8.07
N LEU A 95 -0.87 -7.97 7.53
CA LEU A 95 -2.27 -7.58 7.62
C LEU A 95 -2.84 -7.65 9.04
N THR A 96 -2.35 -8.54 9.89
CA THR A 96 -2.69 -8.54 11.33
C THR A 96 -2.33 -7.20 11.98
N ARG A 97 -1.15 -6.64 11.67
CA ARG A 97 -0.73 -5.33 12.18
C ARG A 97 -1.53 -4.19 11.57
N VAL A 98 -1.81 -4.27 10.28
CA VAL A 98 -2.65 -3.28 9.58
C VAL A 98 -4.07 -3.29 10.13
N HIS A 99 -4.64 -4.46 10.41
CA HIS A 99 -5.95 -4.58 11.06
C HIS A 99 -5.99 -3.80 12.37
N ALA A 100 -5.02 -4.05 13.26
CA ALA A 100 -4.94 -3.32 14.54
C ALA A 100 -4.79 -1.80 14.34
N LEU A 101 -4.01 -1.35 13.35
CA LEU A 101 -3.88 0.06 13.01
C LEU A 101 -5.22 0.65 12.53
N MET A 102 -5.95 -0.07 11.67
CA MET A 102 -7.25 0.37 11.17
C MET A 102 -8.32 0.42 12.27
N GLU A 103 -8.27 -0.48 13.25
CA GLU A 103 -9.16 -0.41 14.42
C GLU A 103 -8.91 0.85 15.26
N VAL A 104 -7.68 1.33 15.35
CA VAL A 104 -7.37 2.63 15.98
C VAL A 104 -7.98 3.79 15.18
N VAL A 105 -7.93 3.73 13.85
CA VAL A 105 -8.41 4.80 12.97
C VAL A 105 -9.94 4.87 12.92
N PHE A 106 -10.62 3.74 12.77
CA PHE A 106 -12.06 3.68 12.50
C PHE A 106 -12.89 3.21 13.70
N GLY A 107 -12.25 2.62 14.68
CA GLY A 107 -12.87 1.96 15.82
C GLY A 107 -13.07 0.45 15.61
N PRO A 108 -13.19 -0.31 16.71
CA PRO A 108 -13.33 -1.76 16.67
C PRO A 108 -14.50 -2.23 15.80
N GLY A 109 -14.25 -3.18 14.89
CA GLY A 109 -15.26 -3.77 14.03
C GLY A 109 -15.82 -2.88 12.93
N ARG A 110 -15.24 -1.68 12.68
CA ARG A 110 -15.76 -0.72 11.68
C ARG A 110 -14.95 -0.67 10.37
N ILE A 111 -13.93 -1.50 10.23
CA ILE A 111 -13.05 -1.49 9.04
C ILE A 111 -13.84 -1.74 7.75
N PRO A 112 -14.73 -2.74 7.65
CA PRO A 112 -15.51 -2.97 6.43
C PRO A 112 -16.43 -1.81 6.05
N GLN A 113 -17.07 -1.17 7.04
CA GLN A 113 -17.95 -0.02 6.82
C GLN A 113 -17.18 1.23 6.38
N ALA A 114 -15.89 1.27 6.64
CA ALA A 114 -15.00 2.35 6.19
C ALA A 114 -14.52 2.15 4.75
N GLY A 115 -14.96 1.09 4.05
CA GLY A 115 -14.53 0.80 2.68
C GLY A 115 -13.10 0.31 2.59
N VAL A 116 -12.57 -0.34 3.63
CA VAL A 116 -11.21 -0.93 3.63
C VAL A 116 -11.31 -2.44 3.62
N ALA A 117 -10.73 -3.07 2.61
CA ALA A 117 -10.62 -4.52 2.47
C ALA A 117 -9.16 -4.98 2.70
N LEU A 118 -8.98 -5.95 3.59
CA LEU A 118 -7.67 -6.55 3.87
C LEU A 118 -7.60 -7.93 3.19
N ASN A 119 -6.71 -8.06 2.21
CA ASN A 119 -6.61 -9.23 1.33
C ASN A 119 -5.30 -9.97 1.59
N VAL A 120 -5.35 -11.13 2.24
CA VAL A 120 -4.17 -11.98 2.43
C VAL A 120 -3.76 -12.56 1.08
N ILE A 121 -2.50 -12.38 0.72
CA ILE A 121 -1.92 -12.89 -0.52
C ILE A 121 -0.74 -13.82 -0.24
N THR A 122 -0.52 -14.74 -1.18
CA THR A 122 0.60 -15.69 -1.19
C THR A 122 1.32 -15.60 -2.54
N PRO A 123 2.55 -16.15 -2.66
CA PRO A 123 3.25 -16.19 -3.94
C PRO A 123 2.41 -16.76 -5.08
N GLY A 124 2.45 -16.11 -6.23
CA GLY A 124 1.68 -16.43 -7.44
C GLY A 124 1.19 -15.20 -8.17
N VAL A 125 0.39 -15.38 -9.21
CA VAL A 125 -0.22 -14.27 -9.98
C VAL A 125 -1.31 -13.61 -9.12
N LEU A 126 -1.18 -12.29 -8.92
CA LEU A 126 -2.14 -11.48 -8.16
C LEU A 126 -3.12 -10.75 -9.06
N PHE A 127 -2.62 -10.25 -10.19
CA PHE A 127 -3.42 -9.49 -11.14
C PHE A 127 -2.92 -9.76 -12.56
N GLU A 128 -3.83 -9.88 -13.49
CA GLU A 128 -3.51 -10.07 -14.90
C GLU A 128 -4.56 -9.36 -15.77
N ASP A 129 -4.09 -8.62 -16.74
CA ASP A 129 -4.93 -8.09 -17.81
C ASP A 129 -4.31 -8.38 -19.18
N ARG A 130 -4.78 -7.71 -20.23
CA ARG A 130 -4.30 -7.95 -21.61
C ARG A 130 -2.89 -7.42 -21.86
N THR A 131 -2.34 -6.63 -20.96
CA THR A 131 -1.14 -5.83 -21.19
C THR A 131 -0.03 -6.11 -20.18
N PHE A 132 -0.36 -6.63 -19.00
CA PHE A 132 0.65 -6.96 -17.99
C PHE A 132 0.13 -7.98 -16.98
N THR A 133 1.08 -8.62 -16.33
CA THR A 133 0.88 -9.52 -15.19
C THR A 133 1.60 -8.96 -13.97
N LEU A 134 0.93 -9.01 -12.81
CA LEU A 134 1.52 -8.73 -11.51
C LEU A 134 1.64 -10.02 -10.73
N THR A 135 2.86 -10.43 -10.46
CA THR A 135 3.21 -11.63 -9.71
C THR A 135 3.76 -11.29 -8.33
N VAL A 136 3.35 -12.06 -7.32
CA VAL A 136 3.88 -12.01 -5.96
C VAL A 136 4.96 -13.07 -5.81
N ALA A 137 6.15 -12.68 -5.34
CA ALA A 137 7.24 -13.58 -5.06
C ALA A 137 7.64 -13.52 -3.58
N PRO A 138 8.08 -14.64 -2.96
CA PRO A 138 8.58 -14.62 -1.60
C PRO A 138 9.98 -14.02 -1.56
N VAL A 139 10.30 -13.27 -0.51
CA VAL A 139 11.64 -12.77 -0.24
C VAL A 139 12.07 -13.04 1.19
N GLN A 140 13.37 -13.21 1.39
CA GLN A 140 13.93 -13.37 2.74
C GLN A 140 14.20 -12.01 3.37
N HIS A 141 13.56 -11.76 4.49
CA HIS A 141 13.78 -10.57 5.31
C HIS A 141 13.47 -10.92 6.79
N ARG A 142 13.59 -9.96 7.69
CA ARG A 142 13.27 -10.16 9.11
C ARG A 142 11.76 -10.24 9.31
N GLY A 143 11.25 -11.44 9.59
CA GLY A 143 9.84 -11.71 9.82
C GLY A 143 9.22 -12.67 8.80
N PRO A 144 8.00 -13.14 9.07
CA PRO A 144 7.26 -14.01 8.16
C PRO A 144 6.63 -13.23 7.01
N ASP A 145 6.27 -13.94 5.95
CA ASP A 145 5.44 -13.49 4.84
C ASP A 145 5.94 -12.21 4.15
N CYS A 146 7.27 -12.09 3.96
CA CYS A 146 7.84 -10.99 3.21
C CYS A 146 7.74 -11.25 1.72
N LEU A 147 7.28 -10.24 0.97
CA LEU A 147 6.87 -10.35 -0.43
C LEU A 147 7.58 -9.33 -1.31
N ALA A 148 7.79 -9.69 -2.57
CA ALA A 148 8.15 -8.79 -3.65
C ALA A 148 7.07 -8.83 -4.73
N PHE A 149 7.00 -7.78 -5.53
CA PHE A 149 6.02 -7.62 -6.59
C PHE A 149 6.73 -7.44 -7.93
N VAL A 150 6.38 -8.30 -8.90
CA VAL A 150 6.98 -8.32 -10.24
C VAL A 150 5.89 -7.92 -11.23
N PHE A 151 6.14 -6.84 -11.97
CA PHE A 151 5.27 -6.35 -13.05
C PHE A 151 5.93 -6.68 -14.37
N GLU A 152 5.23 -7.44 -15.24
CA GLU A 152 5.73 -7.93 -16.53
C GLU A 152 4.72 -7.61 -17.65
N GLU A 153 5.20 -7.04 -18.78
CA GLU A 153 4.44 -6.83 -20.01
C GLU A 153 4.43 -8.06 -20.92
#